data_cb32a4e97b7a2c17b5d7d31a1fda131f
#
_entry.id   cb32a4e97b7a2c17b5d7d31a1fda131f
#
_cell.length_a   1.000
_cell.length_b   1.000
_cell.length_c   1.000
_cell.angle_alpha   90.00
_cell.angle_beta   90.00
_cell.angle_gamma   90.00
#
_symmetry.space_group_name_H-M   'P 1'
#
loop_
_entity.id
_entity.type
_entity.pdbx_description
1 polymer ?
#
loop_
_entity_poly.entity_id
_entity_poly.type
_entity_poly.pdbx_seq_one_letter_code
_entity_poly.pdbx_strand_id
1 'polypeptide(L)'
;MPKRNDLEQKALHFVINTGHTGVLQSKLWRKLDASSREGSRVAIKLEEKGLIRREKELQGGRWTYRLFPKRLPASIESIADCPCLLCKDNARCDPTTTISPKNCAKLTEWIISLGEEDSEALGDDSFAQSLDPE
;
A
#
# COMPACT_ATOMS: atom_id res chain seq x y z
N MET A 1 2.67 -14.71 28.49
CA MET A 1 1.97 -13.46 28.19
C MET A 1 2.72 -12.72 27.09
N PRO A 2 2.10 -12.40 25.97
CA PRO A 2 2.78 -11.59 24.99
C PRO A 2 3.09 -10.21 25.59
N LYS A 3 4.33 -9.77 25.41
CA LYS A 3 4.75 -8.45 25.89
C LYS A 3 3.90 -7.37 25.20
N ARG A 4 3.53 -6.32 25.91
CA ARG A 4 2.67 -5.23 25.40
C ARG A 4 3.06 -4.70 24.02
N ASN A 5 4.36 -4.63 23.75
CA ASN A 5 4.88 -4.18 22.45
C ASN A 5 4.59 -5.19 21.32
N ASP A 6 4.55 -6.46 21.63
CA ASP A 6 4.26 -7.51 20.65
C ASP A 6 2.81 -7.43 20.16
N LEU A 7 1.86 -7.16 21.05
CA LEU A 7 0.45 -6.99 20.68
C LEU A 7 0.23 -5.74 19.80
N GLU A 8 0.91 -4.63 20.10
CA GLU A 8 0.85 -3.42 19.28
C GLU A 8 1.39 -3.66 17.86
N GLN A 9 2.52 -4.34 17.75
CA GLN A 9 3.12 -4.68 16.46
C GLN A 9 2.25 -5.62 15.64
N LYS A 10 1.71 -6.67 16.24
CA LYS A 10 0.79 -7.59 15.57
C LYS A 10 -0.49 -6.89 15.10
N ALA A 11 -1.06 -6.03 15.94
CA ALA A 11 -2.24 -5.26 15.61
C ALA A 11 -1.96 -4.31 14.42
N LEU A 12 -0.87 -3.58 14.46
CA LEU A 12 -0.47 -2.67 13.37
C LEU A 12 -0.23 -3.43 12.06
N HIS A 13 0.49 -4.54 12.12
CA HIS A 13 0.75 -5.37 10.95
C HIS A 13 -0.55 -5.90 10.32
N PHE A 14 -1.49 -6.33 11.14
CA PHE A 14 -2.78 -6.79 10.68
C PHE A 14 -3.60 -5.68 10.01
N VAL A 15 -3.62 -4.49 10.59
CA VAL A 15 -4.31 -3.32 10.03
C VAL A 15 -3.70 -2.90 8.68
N ILE A 16 -2.38 -2.90 8.59
CA ILE A 16 -1.67 -2.59 7.32
C ILE A 16 -2.04 -3.59 6.24
N ASN A 17 -2.13 -4.87 6.55
CA ASN A 17 -2.48 -5.92 5.58
C ASN A 17 -3.91 -5.82 5.07
N THR A 18 -4.82 -5.19 5.80
CA THR A 18 -6.20 -4.97 5.33
C THR A 18 -6.32 -3.81 4.32
N GLY A 19 -5.32 -2.97 4.22
CA GLY A 19 -5.28 -1.87 3.27
C GLY A 19 -6.43 -0.87 3.44
N HIS A 20 -7.03 -0.46 2.34
CA HIS A 20 -8.10 0.55 2.33
C HIS A 20 -9.45 0.06 2.88
N THR A 21 -9.67 -1.24 2.95
CA THR A 21 -10.91 -1.82 3.51
C THR A 21 -11.00 -1.66 5.01
N GLY A 22 -9.87 -1.61 5.69
CA GLY A 22 -9.82 -1.56 7.14
C GLY A 22 -10.33 -2.84 7.82
N VAL A 23 -10.32 -2.85 9.13
CA VAL A 23 -10.78 -3.96 9.95
C VAL A 23 -11.60 -3.46 11.14
N LEU A 24 -12.66 -4.17 11.47
CA LEU A 24 -13.42 -3.88 12.68
C LEU A 24 -12.58 -4.20 13.92
N GLN A 25 -12.58 -3.28 14.88
CA GLN A 25 -11.84 -3.42 16.12
C GLN A 25 -12.17 -4.72 16.86
N SER A 26 -13.44 -5.11 16.89
CA SER A 26 -13.88 -6.37 17.51
C SER A 26 -13.35 -7.62 16.82
N LYS A 27 -13.25 -7.61 15.49
CA LYS A 27 -12.68 -8.74 14.73
C LYS A 27 -11.18 -8.85 14.94
N LEU A 28 -10.49 -7.73 14.99
CA LEU A 28 -9.04 -7.68 15.19
C LEU A 28 -8.65 -8.31 16.53
N TRP A 29 -9.33 -7.94 17.61
CA TRP A 29 -9.00 -8.44 18.94
C TRP A 29 -9.30 -9.93 19.12
N ARG A 30 -10.34 -10.43 18.49
CA ARG A 30 -10.62 -11.88 18.45
C ARG A 30 -9.51 -12.65 17.75
N LYS A 31 -8.98 -12.11 16.65
CA LYS A 31 -7.86 -12.75 15.92
C LYS A 31 -6.54 -12.72 16.69
N LEU A 32 -6.33 -11.68 17.48
CA LEU A 32 -5.12 -11.51 18.28
C LEU A 32 -5.24 -12.13 19.68
N ASP A 33 -6.38 -12.76 19.98
CA ASP A 33 -6.66 -13.38 21.28
C ASP A 33 -6.49 -12.40 22.45
N ALA A 34 -6.85 -11.14 22.21
CA ALA A 34 -6.80 -10.06 23.17
C ALA A 34 -8.18 -9.72 23.71
N SER A 35 -8.24 -9.24 24.95
CA SER A 35 -9.47 -8.74 25.53
C SER A 35 -9.90 -7.42 24.89
N SER A 36 -11.19 -7.13 24.94
CA SER A 36 -11.76 -5.87 24.41
C SER A 36 -11.09 -4.62 25.02
N ARG A 37 -10.74 -4.68 26.31
CA ARG A 37 -10.06 -3.58 27.00
C ARG A 37 -8.62 -3.39 26.52
N GLU A 38 -7.88 -4.46 26.38
CA GLU A 38 -6.52 -4.43 25.83
C GLU A 38 -6.54 -3.91 24.42
N GLY A 39 -7.48 -4.39 23.62
CA GLY A 39 -7.70 -3.95 22.27
C GLY A 39 -7.96 -2.46 22.14
N SER A 40 -8.87 -1.93 22.92
CA SER A 40 -9.17 -0.50 22.92
C SER A 40 -7.97 0.34 23.28
N ARG A 41 -7.19 -0.07 24.28
CA ARG A 41 -5.96 0.63 24.67
C ARG A 41 -4.90 0.64 23.59
N VAL A 42 -4.71 -0.50 22.92
CA VAL A 42 -3.75 -0.61 21.80
C VAL A 42 -4.19 0.25 20.62
N ALA A 43 -5.48 0.25 20.29
CA ALA A 43 -6.01 1.08 19.21
C ALA A 43 -5.82 2.57 19.48
N ILE A 44 -6.10 3.03 20.70
CA ILE A 44 -5.87 4.42 21.11
C ILE A 44 -4.39 4.80 21.00
N LYS A 45 -3.49 3.95 21.47
CA LYS A 45 -2.05 4.18 21.38
C LYS A 45 -1.55 4.27 19.93
N LEU A 46 -2.02 3.38 19.07
CA LEU A 46 -1.64 3.40 17.66
C LEU A 46 -2.17 4.67 16.95
N GLU A 47 -3.35 5.14 17.32
CA GLU A 47 -3.91 6.38 16.81
C GLU A 47 -3.11 7.60 17.31
N GLU A 48 -2.76 7.65 18.58
CA GLU A 48 -1.92 8.72 19.16
C GLU A 48 -0.53 8.79 18.50
N LYS A 49 0.05 7.64 18.14
CA LYS A 49 1.29 7.56 17.38
C LYS A 49 1.13 7.95 15.89
N GLY A 50 -0.09 8.20 15.43
CA GLY A 50 -0.37 8.56 14.05
C GLY A 50 -0.20 7.40 13.04
N LEU A 51 -0.28 6.15 13.49
CA LEU A 51 -0.09 4.96 12.66
C LEU A 51 -1.39 4.42 12.08
N ILE A 52 -2.51 4.63 12.77
CA ILE A 52 -3.85 4.22 12.32
C ILE A 52 -4.85 5.36 12.46
N ARG A 53 -5.97 5.23 11.76
CA ARG A 53 -7.14 6.07 11.86
C ARG A 53 -8.31 5.22 12.31
N ARG A 54 -9.12 5.72 13.23
CA ARG A 54 -10.34 5.06 13.71
C ARG A 54 -11.56 5.82 13.24
N GLU A 55 -12.51 5.10 12.65
CA GLU A 55 -13.80 5.65 12.26
C GLU A 55 -14.92 4.90 12.97
N LYS A 56 -15.90 5.64 13.49
CA LYS A 56 -17.09 5.04 14.08
C LYS A 56 -17.94 4.40 12.99
N GLU A 57 -18.40 3.19 13.25
CA GLU A 57 -19.26 2.44 12.36
C GLU A 57 -20.37 1.74 13.15
N LEU A 58 -21.58 1.72 12.61
CA LEU A 58 -22.69 1.00 13.22
C LEU A 58 -22.73 -0.41 12.63
N GLN A 59 -22.53 -1.40 13.49
CA GLN A 59 -22.57 -2.82 13.14
C GLN A 59 -23.60 -3.54 14.00
N GLY A 60 -24.64 -4.10 13.36
CA GLY A 60 -25.66 -4.88 14.07
C GLY A 60 -26.33 -4.12 15.22
N GLY A 61 -26.57 -2.82 15.07
CA GLY A 61 -27.17 -1.98 16.10
C GLY A 61 -26.22 -1.51 17.20
N ARG A 62 -24.94 -1.84 17.11
CA ARG A 62 -23.90 -1.39 18.07
C ARG A 62 -22.84 -0.54 17.40
N TRP A 63 -22.47 0.53 18.08
CA TRP A 63 -21.36 1.38 17.64
C TRP A 63 -20.02 0.69 17.93
N THR A 64 -19.21 0.60 16.91
CA THR A 64 -17.84 0.08 16.97
C THR A 64 -16.91 0.99 16.18
N TYR A 65 -15.64 0.63 16.12
CA TYR A 65 -14.65 1.36 15.33
C TYR A 65 -14.11 0.45 14.22
N ARG A 66 -13.95 1.04 13.04
CA ARG A 66 -13.17 0.45 11.96
C ARG A 66 -11.79 1.10 11.95
N LEU A 67 -10.76 0.28 11.90
CA LEU A 67 -9.37 0.70 11.93
C LEU A 67 -8.80 0.70 10.52
N PHE A 68 -8.21 1.81 10.14
CA PHE A 68 -7.55 1.98 8.85
C PHE A 68 -6.07 2.31 9.05
N PRO A 69 -5.16 1.80 8.21
CA PRO A 69 -3.79 2.26 8.23
C PRO A 69 -3.71 3.71 7.75
N LYS A 70 -3.01 4.54 8.46
CA LYS A 70 -2.81 5.95 8.07
C LYS A 70 -1.75 6.09 6.97
N ARG A 71 -0.78 5.19 6.98
CA ARG A 71 0.25 5.06 5.96
C ARG A 71 0.37 3.60 5.54
N LEU A 72 0.27 3.36 4.26
CA LEU A 72 0.56 2.05 3.68
C LEU A 72 2.04 2.01 3.29
N PRO A 73 2.70 0.84 3.40
CA PRO A 73 4.01 0.66 2.81
C PRO A 73 3.97 1.00 1.32
N ALA A 74 4.97 1.71 0.84
CA ALA A 74 5.09 1.95 -0.59
C ALA A 74 5.31 0.61 -1.31
N SER A 75 4.54 0.36 -2.36
CA SER A 75 4.80 -0.77 -3.25
C SER A 75 5.96 -0.43 -4.18
N ILE A 76 6.86 -1.38 -4.34
CA ILE A 76 7.96 -1.31 -5.32
C ILE A 76 7.71 -2.19 -6.53
N GLU A 77 6.50 -2.74 -6.68
CA GLU A 77 6.14 -3.64 -7.78
C GLU A 77 6.40 -3.02 -9.15
N SER A 78 6.10 -1.74 -9.30
CA SER A 78 6.34 -1.01 -10.55
C SER A 78 7.81 -0.87 -10.94
N ILE A 79 8.73 -1.06 -10.02
CA ILE A 79 10.18 -0.97 -10.25
C ILE A 79 10.93 -2.25 -9.89
N ALA A 80 10.20 -3.32 -9.54
CA ALA A 80 10.82 -4.58 -9.11
C ALA A 80 11.76 -5.18 -10.16
N ASP A 81 11.41 -5.05 -11.43
CA ASP A 81 12.19 -5.57 -12.56
C ASP A 81 13.21 -4.56 -13.12
N CYS A 82 13.35 -3.41 -12.48
CA CYS A 82 14.31 -2.40 -12.90
C CYS A 82 15.74 -2.93 -12.85
N PRO A 83 16.51 -2.91 -13.96
CA PRO A 83 17.87 -3.43 -14.00
C PRO A 83 18.83 -2.70 -13.08
N CYS A 84 18.53 -1.47 -12.69
CA CYS A 84 19.38 -0.67 -11.78
C CYS A 84 19.44 -1.26 -10.36
N LEU A 85 18.42 -1.97 -9.91
CA LEU A 85 18.38 -2.55 -8.57
C LEU A 85 19.43 -3.61 -8.33
N LEU A 86 19.82 -4.34 -9.37
CA LEU A 86 20.86 -5.39 -9.32
C LEU A 86 22.12 -5.01 -10.11
N CYS A 87 22.26 -3.77 -10.54
CA CYS A 87 23.37 -3.31 -11.32
C CYS A 87 24.64 -3.21 -10.47
N LYS A 88 25.75 -3.80 -10.94
CA LYS A 88 27.05 -3.74 -10.29
C LYS A 88 27.61 -2.32 -10.22
N ASP A 89 27.27 -1.51 -11.19
CA ASP A 89 27.78 -0.15 -11.35
C ASP A 89 26.84 0.91 -10.74
N ASN A 90 25.81 0.51 -10.03
CA ASN A 90 24.81 1.41 -9.46
C ASN A 90 25.44 2.54 -8.62
N ALA A 91 26.42 2.21 -7.80
CA ALA A 91 27.10 3.19 -6.94
C ALA A 91 27.98 4.19 -7.73
N ARG A 92 28.38 3.86 -8.95
CA ARG A 92 29.21 4.69 -9.84
C ARG A 92 28.44 5.33 -10.98
N CYS A 93 27.18 4.97 -11.15
CA CYS A 93 26.34 5.48 -12.22
C CYS A 93 25.92 6.92 -11.92
N ASP A 94 26.39 7.84 -12.74
CA ASP A 94 26.14 9.29 -12.60
C ASP A 94 26.00 9.93 -13.97
N PRO A 95 25.06 10.89 -14.16
CA PRO A 95 24.86 11.56 -15.44
C PRO A 95 26.09 12.31 -15.99
N THR A 96 27.07 12.59 -15.14
CA THR A 96 28.30 13.33 -15.48
C THR A 96 29.47 12.42 -15.83
N THR A 97 29.35 11.12 -15.63
CA THR A 97 30.44 10.14 -15.88
C THR A 97 30.18 9.32 -17.16
N THR A 98 31.16 8.49 -17.54
CA THR A 98 31.03 7.54 -18.65
C THR A 98 30.01 6.44 -18.38
N ILE A 99 29.85 6.04 -17.11
CA ILE A 99 28.79 5.12 -16.66
C ILE A 99 27.59 5.99 -16.28
N SER A 100 26.61 6.06 -17.16
CA SER A 100 25.48 6.99 -17.04
C SER A 100 24.16 6.29 -17.40
N PRO A 101 23.05 6.66 -16.77
CA PRO A 101 21.72 6.19 -17.19
C PRO A 101 21.39 6.47 -18.66
N LYS A 102 21.94 7.56 -19.21
CA LYS A 102 21.74 7.97 -20.62
C LYS A 102 22.33 6.99 -21.62
N ASN A 103 23.41 6.28 -21.22
CA ASN A 103 24.13 5.35 -22.08
C ASN A 103 23.86 3.88 -21.72
N CYS A 104 22.90 3.61 -20.84
CA CYS A 104 22.60 2.25 -20.38
C CYS A 104 21.53 1.61 -21.29
N ALA A 105 21.94 0.64 -22.11
CA ALA A 105 21.04 -0.12 -22.97
C ALA A 105 19.97 -0.90 -22.17
N LYS A 106 20.35 -1.53 -21.08
CA LYS A 106 19.44 -2.31 -20.22
C LYS A 106 18.33 -1.46 -19.62
N LEU A 107 18.64 -0.27 -19.14
CA LEU A 107 17.66 0.66 -18.60
C LEU A 107 16.72 1.16 -19.71
N THR A 108 17.27 1.49 -20.85
CA THR A 108 16.50 1.96 -22.02
C THR A 108 15.51 0.88 -22.49
N GLU A 109 15.94 -0.35 -22.65
CA GLU A 109 15.07 -1.49 -23.02
C GLU A 109 13.94 -1.68 -22.00
N TRP A 110 14.27 -1.63 -20.72
CA TRP A 110 13.26 -1.76 -19.67
C TRP A 110 12.21 -0.63 -19.69
N ILE A 111 12.63 0.63 -19.88
CA ILE A 111 11.71 1.77 -19.99
C ILE A 111 10.80 1.63 -21.22
N ILE A 112 11.35 1.18 -22.35
CA ILE A 112 10.57 0.99 -23.58
C ILE A 112 9.52 -0.12 -23.37
N SER A 113 9.87 -1.23 -22.71
CA SER A 113 8.94 -2.31 -22.43
C SER A 113 7.76 -1.89 -21.56
N LEU A 114 7.96 -0.99 -20.60
CA LEU A 114 6.88 -0.45 -19.79
C LEU A 114 5.87 0.38 -20.61
N GLY A 115 6.36 1.12 -21.61
CA GLY A 115 5.52 1.92 -22.50
C GLY A 115 4.65 1.09 -23.45
N GLU A 116 5.06 -0.13 -23.78
CA GLU A 116 4.29 -1.04 -24.62
C GLU A 116 3.10 -1.64 -23.87
N GLU A 117 3.26 -1.97 -22.58
CA GLU A 117 2.18 -2.48 -21.74
C GLU A 117 1.05 -1.47 -21.52
N ASP A 118 1.37 -0.19 -21.38
CA ASP A 118 0.38 0.87 -21.20
C ASP A 118 -0.45 1.14 -22.47
N SER A 119 0.08 0.84 -23.65
CA SER A 119 -0.64 1.05 -24.91
C SER A 119 -1.70 -0.01 -25.22
N GLU A 120 -1.61 -1.20 -24.64
CA GLU A 120 -2.65 -2.23 -24.75
C GLU A 120 -3.85 -1.95 -23.83
N ALA A 121 -3.64 -1.24 -22.74
CA ALA A 121 -4.70 -0.90 -21.77
C ALA A 121 -5.62 0.27 -22.20
N LEU A 122 -5.25 1.02 -23.27
CA LEU A 122 -6.02 2.17 -23.78
C LEU A 122 -6.88 1.85 -25.01
N GLY A 123 -7.00 0.60 -25.37
CA GLY A 123 -7.69 0.16 -26.59
C GLY A 123 -9.08 -0.37 -26.38
N ASP A 124 -9.98 0.29 -25.66
CA ASP A 124 -11.42 0.15 -25.88
C ASP A 124 -12.24 1.24 -25.16
N ASP A 125 -12.20 2.43 -25.71
CA ASP A 125 -13.20 3.44 -25.40
C ASP A 125 -13.94 3.79 -26.71
N SER A 126 -14.83 2.87 -27.12
CA SER A 126 -15.82 3.18 -28.15
C SER A 126 -16.90 4.08 -27.53
N PHE A 127 -16.59 5.34 -27.44
CA PHE A 127 -17.57 6.39 -27.19
C PHE A 127 -18.46 6.54 -28.44
N ALA A 128 -19.49 5.74 -28.49
CA ALA A 128 -20.53 5.92 -29.49
C ALA A 128 -21.37 7.15 -29.11
N GLN A 129 -21.09 8.25 -29.74
CA GLN A 129 -21.96 9.42 -29.75
C GLN A 129 -23.25 9.07 -30.51
N SER A 130 -24.33 8.92 -29.78
CA SER A 130 -25.67 9.05 -30.36
C SER A 130 -26.01 10.55 -30.41
N LEU A 131 -25.82 11.14 -31.55
CA LEU A 131 -26.41 12.42 -31.92
C LEU A 131 -27.81 12.10 -32.46
N ASP A 132 -28.83 12.44 -31.68
CA ASP A 132 -30.18 12.55 -32.19
C ASP A 132 -30.30 13.85 -32.98
N PRO A 133 -30.78 13.81 -34.21
CA PRO A 133 -31.16 15.05 -34.95
C PRO A 133 -32.65 15.33 -34.67
N GLU A 134 -32.93 16.52 -34.27
CA GLU A 134 -34.19 17.18 -34.48
C GLU A 134 -34.17 17.87 -35.82
#